data_6fdd3a9c9c66efd92b0ba87207b6bca6
#
_entry.id   6fdd3a9c9c66efd92b0ba87207b6bca6
#
_cell.length_a   1.000
_cell.length_b   1.000
_cell.length_c   1.000
_cell.angle_alpha   90.00
_cell.angle_beta   90.00
_cell.angle_gamma   90.00
#
_symmetry.space_group_name_H-M   'P 1'
#
loop_
_entity.id
_entity.type
_entity.pdbx_description
1 polymer ?
#
loop_
_entity_poly.entity_id
_entity_poly.type
_entity_poly.pdbx_seq_one_letter_code
_entity_poly.pdbx_strand_id
1 'polypeptide(L)'
;MSAHRQADYSRAVLIILILVAGIAMLGLGFLLYQAMTQSPKEPEVSSSVLVSSQESESASSLSVASTDSQSVASSQNESLSDKNQAVQAAFTSLYGSKDIKLAYYFQEVTPSSQGTALVNQSGPIKSASIIKLFIMQVLLEEIKAERISWQEMITMMAEDQVGGTGNLQAAEPGTSYSLEDLALEMLIHSDNTATNLIIERLGGLSAVQAKIQSLGYQDTRLQRLMMDQVAIAEGRENFTSAREVGQLLAKLYQHKLVGQEQDQIFLDFLAQQTDRQG
;
A
#
# COMPACT_ATOMS: atom_id res chain seq x y z
N MET A 1 19.60 -19.82 5.76
CA MET A 1 18.75 -18.71 6.26
C MET A 1 17.90 -19.24 7.38
N SER A 2 17.95 -18.64 8.58
CA SER A 2 17.28 -19.19 9.77
C SER A 2 15.78 -18.91 9.74
N ALA A 3 14.99 -19.80 10.32
CA ALA A 3 13.53 -19.69 10.45
C ALA A 3 13.07 -18.36 11.08
N HIS A 4 13.94 -17.69 11.83
CA HIS A 4 13.69 -16.38 12.42
C HIS A 4 13.56 -15.26 11.38
N ARG A 5 14.40 -15.24 10.34
CA ARG A 5 14.30 -14.26 9.25
C ARG A 5 13.02 -14.44 8.43
N GLN A 6 12.59 -15.67 8.24
CA GLN A 6 11.38 -15.96 7.46
C GLN A 6 10.09 -15.53 8.19
N ALA A 7 10.08 -15.61 9.53
CA ALA A 7 8.96 -15.11 10.34
C ALA A 7 8.89 -13.56 10.32
N ASP A 8 10.04 -12.88 10.29
CA ASP A 8 10.10 -11.42 10.24
C ASP A 8 9.64 -10.88 8.88
N TYR A 9 9.96 -11.56 7.77
CA TYR A 9 9.47 -11.20 6.43
C TYR A 9 7.96 -11.42 6.28
N SER A 10 7.40 -12.48 6.86
CA SER A 10 5.95 -12.70 6.83
C SER A 10 5.18 -11.62 7.59
N ARG A 11 5.76 -11.10 8.68
CA ARG A 11 5.21 -9.95 9.41
C ARG A 11 5.37 -8.65 8.63
N ALA A 12 6.50 -8.45 7.94
CA ALA A 12 6.72 -7.27 7.11
C ALA A 12 5.74 -7.18 5.93
N VAL A 13 5.43 -8.28 5.26
CA VAL A 13 4.44 -8.34 4.15
C VAL A 13 3.02 -8.06 4.66
N LEU A 14 2.66 -8.57 5.82
CA LEU A 14 1.37 -8.25 6.45
C LEU A 14 1.29 -6.76 6.84
N ILE A 15 2.38 -6.18 7.31
CA ILE A 15 2.50 -4.76 7.64
C ILE A 15 2.41 -3.88 6.39
N ILE A 16 3.00 -4.28 5.26
CA ILE A 16 2.93 -3.55 3.98
C ILE A 16 1.49 -3.54 3.44
N LEU A 17 0.74 -4.63 3.57
CA LEU A 17 -0.68 -4.68 3.21
C LEU A 17 -1.54 -3.76 4.10
N ILE A 18 -1.21 -3.62 5.37
CA ILE A 18 -1.85 -2.70 6.31
C ILE A 18 -1.45 -1.24 6.02
N LEU A 19 -0.20 -0.97 5.61
CA LEU A 19 0.28 0.37 5.24
C LEU A 19 -0.38 0.92 3.98
N VAL A 20 -0.63 0.11 2.96
CA VAL A 20 -1.40 0.53 1.76
C VAL A 20 -2.83 0.91 2.13
N ALA A 21 -3.44 0.24 3.10
CA ALA A 21 -4.73 0.62 3.67
C ALA A 21 -4.63 1.88 4.57
N GLY A 22 -3.56 2.03 5.35
CA GLY A 22 -3.34 3.13 6.28
C GLY A 22 -3.07 4.48 5.61
N ILE A 23 -2.32 4.52 4.50
CA ILE A 23 -2.05 5.76 3.75
C ILE A 23 -3.33 6.33 3.12
N ALA A 24 -4.27 5.47 2.72
CA ALA A 24 -5.61 5.90 2.30
C ALA A 24 -6.43 6.50 3.46
N MET A 25 -6.14 6.13 4.71
CA MET A 25 -6.82 6.62 5.91
C MET A 25 -6.25 7.94 6.46
N LEU A 26 -4.99 8.29 6.18
CA LEU A 26 -4.38 9.55 6.66
C LEU A 26 -5.04 10.79 6.05
N GLY A 27 -5.51 10.72 4.79
CA GLY A 27 -6.33 11.77 4.18
C GLY A 27 -7.69 11.92 4.86
N LEU A 28 -8.26 10.83 5.36
CA LEU A 28 -9.53 10.78 6.06
C LEU A 28 -9.39 11.22 7.53
N GLY A 29 -8.28 10.89 8.18
CA GLY A 29 -7.98 11.29 9.56
C GLY A 29 -7.88 12.80 9.75
N PHE A 30 -7.30 13.52 8.77
CA PHE A 30 -7.22 14.98 8.79
C PHE A 30 -8.60 15.65 8.63
N LEU A 31 -9.46 15.07 7.79
CA LEU A 31 -10.85 15.56 7.65
C LEU A 31 -11.70 15.25 8.88
N LEU A 32 -11.48 14.11 9.54
CA LEU A 32 -12.17 13.74 10.79
C LEU A 32 -11.68 14.58 11.98
N TYR A 33 -10.39 14.91 12.05
CA TYR A 33 -9.86 15.82 13.07
C TYR A 33 -10.49 17.22 12.96
N GLN A 34 -10.69 17.75 11.76
CA GLN A 34 -11.40 19.01 11.55
C GLN A 34 -12.90 18.91 11.92
N ALA A 35 -13.54 17.78 11.71
CA ALA A 35 -14.95 17.57 12.08
C ALA A 35 -15.14 17.37 13.59
N MET A 36 -14.16 16.80 14.30
CA MET A 36 -14.23 16.56 15.75
C MET A 36 -13.91 17.78 16.62
N THR A 37 -13.32 18.85 16.05
CA THR A 37 -13.09 20.12 16.76
C THR A 37 -14.31 21.03 16.79
N GLN A 38 -15.43 20.62 16.20
CA GLN A 38 -16.71 21.31 16.32
C GLN A 38 -17.72 20.41 17.07
N SER A 39 -17.72 20.49 18.41
CA SER A 39 -18.70 19.80 19.27
C SER A 39 -20.06 20.47 19.25
N PRO A 40 -21.14 19.70 19.31
CA PRO A 40 -22.17 19.93 20.29
C PRO A 40 -22.57 18.67 21.10
N LYS A 41 -23.02 18.97 22.31
CA LYS A 41 -23.44 18.26 23.49
C LYS A 41 -24.21 16.95 23.29
N GLU A 42 -23.89 16.02 24.21
CA GLU A 42 -24.68 14.80 24.51
C GLU A 42 -26.12 15.08 25.00
N PRO A 43 -26.96 14.04 24.92
CA PRO A 43 -27.79 13.69 26.07
C PRO A 43 -27.67 12.20 26.48
N GLU A 44 -27.64 12.00 27.80
CA GLU A 44 -27.75 10.76 28.52
C GLU A 44 -29.08 10.02 28.26
N VAL A 45 -29.08 8.69 28.31
CA VAL A 45 -30.14 7.83 28.93
C VAL A 45 -29.65 6.37 29.06
N SER A 46 -29.43 5.95 30.25
CA SER A 46 -30.06 4.92 31.11
C SER A 46 -30.20 3.48 30.62
N SER A 47 -29.73 2.63 31.55
CA SER A 47 -29.71 1.16 31.67
C SER A 47 -31.08 0.46 31.65
N SER A 48 -31.07 -0.84 31.24
CA SER A 48 -31.57 -2.00 32.01
C SER A 48 -31.46 -3.30 31.17
N VAL A 49 -30.64 -4.23 31.54
CA VAL A 49 -30.83 -5.53 32.22
C VAL A 49 -32.04 -6.37 31.74
N LEU A 50 -31.76 -7.57 31.22
CA LEU A 50 -32.18 -8.86 31.77
C LEU A 50 -31.63 -10.08 31.00
N VAL A 51 -31.21 -11.04 31.79
CA VAL A 51 -30.65 -12.37 31.56
C VAL A 51 -31.82 -13.36 31.33
N SER A 52 -31.64 -14.38 30.50
CA SER A 52 -32.05 -15.75 30.83
C SER A 52 -31.38 -16.80 29.96
N SER A 53 -30.77 -17.73 30.65
CA SER A 53 -30.22 -19.02 30.23
C SER A 53 -31.35 -20.04 29.96
N GLN A 54 -31.08 -21.00 29.07
CA GLN A 54 -31.41 -22.40 29.35
C GLN A 54 -30.67 -23.36 28.39
N GLU A 55 -30.01 -24.31 29.06
CA GLU A 55 -29.47 -25.55 28.52
C GLU A 55 -30.56 -26.56 28.21
N SER A 56 -30.31 -27.45 27.28
CA SER A 56 -30.78 -28.86 27.38
C SER A 56 -29.94 -29.79 26.51
N GLU A 57 -29.26 -30.71 27.20
CA GLU A 57 -28.62 -31.92 26.65
C GLU A 57 -29.67 -32.91 26.11
N SER A 58 -29.30 -33.72 25.18
CA SER A 58 -29.50 -35.17 25.23
C SER A 58 -28.70 -35.93 24.20
N ALA A 59 -28.08 -36.99 24.71
CA ALA A 59 -27.21 -37.93 24.01
C ALA A 59 -27.98 -39.12 23.41
N SER A 60 -27.31 -39.81 22.52
CA SER A 60 -27.34 -41.23 22.17
C SER A 60 -27.46 -41.42 20.64
N SER A 61 -26.75 -42.26 19.95
CA SER A 61 -26.03 -43.50 20.16
C SER A 61 -25.22 -43.87 18.91
N LEU A 62 -24.20 -44.67 19.11
CA LEU A 62 -23.31 -45.31 18.16
C LEU A 62 -23.96 -46.10 17.03
N SER A 63 -23.45 -45.97 15.80
CA SER A 63 -23.30 -47.11 14.91
C SER A 63 -22.06 -46.92 14.01
N VAL A 64 -21.16 -47.90 14.08
CA VAL A 64 -19.97 -48.05 13.27
C VAL A 64 -20.37 -48.64 11.91
N ALA A 65 -19.93 -48.00 10.83
CA ALA A 65 -19.71 -48.65 9.55
C ALA A 65 -18.60 -47.92 8.78
N SER A 66 -17.61 -48.70 8.45
CA SER A 66 -16.45 -48.35 7.67
C SER A 66 -16.75 -48.04 6.21
N THR A 67 -15.73 -47.41 5.57
CA THR A 67 -15.57 -47.07 4.15
C THR A 67 -16.06 -45.68 3.77
N ASP A 68 -15.18 -44.73 3.57
CA ASP A 68 -14.57 -44.40 2.29
C ASP A 68 -13.64 -43.18 2.42
N SER A 69 -12.46 -43.36 1.86
CA SER A 69 -11.41 -42.33 1.80
C SER A 69 -11.70 -41.30 0.70
N GLN A 70 -12.81 -40.60 0.73
CA GLN A 70 -13.20 -39.65 -0.32
C GLN A 70 -13.90 -38.36 0.14
N SER A 71 -13.72 -37.91 1.38
CA SER A 71 -14.39 -36.67 1.84
C SER A 71 -13.52 -35.57 2.38
N VAL A 72 -12.21 -35.54 2.08
CA VAL A 72 -11.30 -34.45 2.51
C VAL A 72 -11.06 -33.40 1.43
N ALA A 73 -11.59 -33.57 0.22
CA ALA A 73 -11.37 -32.66 -0.92
C ALA A 73 -12.49 -31.62 -1.17
N SER A 74 -13.55 -31.58 -0.37
CA SER A 74 -14.73 -30.74 -0.68
C SER A 74 -14.84 -29.42 0.10
N SER A 75 -13.86 -29.07 0.95
CA SER A 75 -13.94 -27.83 1.75
C SER A 75 -13.05 -26.67 1.24
N GLN A 76 -12.40 -26.81 0.08
CA GLN A 76 -11.44 -25.80 -0.41
C GLN A 76 -11.81 -25.10 -1.72
N ASN A 77 -13.02 -25.25 -2.22
CA ASN A 77 -13.45 -24.57 -3.46
C ASN A 77 -14.57 -23.56 -3.23
N GLU A 78 -14.41 -22.69 -2.24
CA GLU A 78 -15.13 -21.43 -2.28
C GLU A 78 -14.66 -20.68 -3.54
N SER A 79 -15.59 -20.37 -4.46
CA SER A 79 -15.21 -19.73 -5.71
C SER A 79 -14.61 -18.34 -5.42
N LEU A 80 -13.72 -17.85 -6.28
CA LEU A 80 -13.21 -16.46 -6.17
C LEU A 80 -14.36 -15.46 -6.16
N SER A 81 -15.48 -15.79 -6.85
CA SER A 81 -16.70 -14.98 -6.84
C SER A 81 -17.28 -14.88 -5.43
N ASP A 82 -17.40 -16.00 -4.72
CA ASP A 82 -17.99 -16.03 -3.37
C ASP A 82 -17.11 -15.26 -2.38
N LYS A 83 -15.79 -15.40 -2.48
CA LYS A 83 -14.84 -14.63 -1.67
C LYS A 83 -14.91 -13.12 -1.94
N ASN A 84 -15.00 -12.72 -3.20
CA ASN A 84 -15.20 -11.32 -3.58
C ASN A 84 -16.50 -10.77 -3.03
N GLN A 85 -17.58 -11.54 -3.11
CA GLN A 85 -18.89 -11.18 -2.58
C GLN A 85 -18.86 -11.03 -1.06
N ALA A 86 -18.20 -11.96 -0.35
CA ALA A 86 -18.04 -11.89 1.10
C ALA A 86 -17.26 -10.64 1.54
N VAL A 87 -16.16 -10.31 0.87
CA VAL A 87 -15.37 -9.08 1.15
C VAL A 87 -16.24 -7.83 0.89
N GLN A 88 -16.96 -7.79 -0.21
CA GLN A 88 -17.85 -6.68 -0.55
C GLN A 88 -19.00 -6.53 0.47
N ALA A 89 -19.60 -7.64 0.91
CA ALA A 89 -20.65 -7.64 1.93
C ALA A 89 -20.13 -7.13 3.28
N ALA A 90 -18.96 -7.60 3.72
CA ALA A 90 -18.34 -7.15 4.95
C ALA A 90 -18.01 -5.64 4.89
N PHE A 91 -17.46 -5.15 3.79
CA PHE A 91 -17.21 -3.72 3.60
C PHE A 91 -18.50 -2.90 3.63
N THR A 92 -19.53 -3.35 2.92
CA THR A 92 -20.85 -2.67 2.90
C THR A 92 -21.48 -2.63 4.29
N SER A 93 -21.33 -3.69 5.07
CA SER A 93 -21.80 -3.73 6.47
C SER A 93 -21.11 -2.69 7.36
N LEU A 94 -19.80 -2.48 7.15
CA LEU A 94 -18.99 -1.55 7.96
C LEU A 94 -19.12 -0.08 7.52
N TYR A 95 -19.28 0.16 6.22
CA TYR A 95 -19.15 1.49 5.61
C TYR A 95 -20.31 1.88 4.68
N GLY A 96 -21.31 1.04 4.50
CA GLY A 96 -22.35 1.16 3.48
C GLY A 96 -23.21 2.43 3.50
N SER A 97 -23.15 3.21 4.58
CA SER A 97 -23.81 4.53 4.67
C SER A 97 -22.92 5.69 4.17
N LYS A 98 -21.68 5.40 3.76
CA LYS A 98 -20.70 6.40 3.33
C LYS A 98 -20.42 6.25 1.84
N ASP A 99 -20.27 7.37 1.14
CA ASP A 99 -19.82 7.38 -0.26
C ASP A 99 -18.31 7.08 -0.34
N ILE A 100 -17.96 5.81 -0.06
CA ILE A 100 -16.57 5.30 -0.07
C ILE A 100 -16.43 4.29 -1.19
N LYS A 101 -15.41 4.47 -2.03
CA LYS A 101 -15.02 3.49 -3.05
C LYS A 101 -14.00 2.51 -2.48
N LEU A 102 -14.31 1.21 -2.54
CA LEU A 102 -13.40 0.15 -2.14
C LEU A 102 -12.60 -0.35 -3.33
N ALA A 103 -11.29 -0.38 -3.19
CA ALA A 103 -10.38 -1.08 -4.09
C ALA A 103 -9.49 -2.03 -3.28
N TYR A 104 -9.42 -3.30 -3.68
CA TYR A 104 -8.59 -4.29 -3.00
C TYR A 104 -7.94 -5.28 -3.96
N TYR A 105 -6.81 -5.81 -3.51
CA TYR A 105 -6.08 -6.92 -4.12
C TYR A 105 -5.52 -7.79 -3.01
N PHE A 106 -5.89 -9.07 -3.01
CA PHE A 106 -5.36 -10.09 -2.09
C PHE A 106 -4.76 -11.22 -2.89
N GLN A 107 -3.56 -11.61 -2.57
CA GLN A 107 -2.88 -12.72 -3.19
C GLN A 107 -1.97 -13.40 -2.18
N GLU A 108 -2.03 -14.72 -2.12
CA GLU A 108 -1.02 -15.49 -1.42
C GLU A 108 0.23 -15.54 -2.28
N VAL A 109 1.36 -15.11 -1.72
CA VAL A 109 2.64 -15.08 -2.41
C VAL A 109 3.68 -15.81 -1.57
N THR A 110 4.36 -16.76 -2.20
CA THR A 110 5.56 -17.41 -1.63
C THR A 110 6.77 -17.02 -2.48
N PRO A 111 8.02 -17.27 -2.00
CA PRO A 111 9.21 -16.98 -2.79
C PRO A 111 9.23 -17.65 -4.18
N SER A 112 8.55 -18.79 -4.33
CA SER A 112 8.56 -19.58 -5.55
C SER A 112 7.24 -19.58 -6.32
N SER A 113 6.13 -19.16 -5.72
CA SER A 113 4.80 -19.23 -6.35
C SER A 113 3.92 -18.03 -6.02
N GLN A 114 2.93 -17.81 -6.87
CA GLN A 114 1.84 -16.86 -6.61
C GLN A 114 0.53 -17.64 -6.70
N GLY A 115 -0.27 -17.52 -5.65
CA GLY A 115 -1.66 -17.97 -5.64
C GLY A 115 -2.56 -17.14 -6.55
N THR A 116 -3.79 -17.58 -6.73
CA THR A 116 -4.78 -16.80 -7.48
C THR A 116 -5.15 -15.52 -6.73
N ALA A 117 -5.13 -14.40 -7.43
CA ALA A 117 -5.47 -13.12 -6.82
C ALA A 117 -6.98 -12.95 -6.67
N LEU A 118 -7.40 -12.48 -5.51
CA LEU A 118 -8.72 -11.94 -5.26
C LEU A 118 -8.67 -10.42 -5.46
N VAL A 119 -9.41 -9.89 -6.42
CA VAL A 119 -9.38 -8.47 -6.78
C VAL A 119 -10.77 -7.99 -7.16
N ASN A 120 -11.16 -6.80 -6.69
CA ASN A 120 -12.32 -6.14 -7.25
C ASN A 120 -11.90 -5.29 -8.46
N GLN A 121 -12.82 -5.13 -9.41
CA GLN A 121 -12.61 -4.32 -10.60
C GLN A 121 -12.84 -2.83 -10.31
N SER A 122 -12.07 -2.26 -9.42
CA SER A 122 -12.00 -0.80 -9.31
C SER A 122 -10.99 -0.32 -10.36
N GLY A 123 -11.42 0.58 -11.21
CA GLY A 123 -10.50 1.28 -12.12
C GLY A 123 -9.43 2.08 -11.36
N PRO A 124 -8.62 2.85 -12.07
CA PRO A 124 -7.58 3.67 -11.44
C PRO A 124 -8.19 4.64 -10.42
N ILE A 125 -7.53 4.75 -9.27
CA ILE A 125 -7.85 5.67 -8.18
C ILE A 125 -6.71 6.65 -7.99
N LYS A 126 -6.96 7.80 -7.36
CA LYS A 126 -5.89 8.75 -7.01
C LYS A 126 -4.87 8.03 -6.14
N SER A 127 -3.62 8.06 -6.57
CA SER A 127 -2.55 7.28 -5.93
C SER A 127 -2.07 7.86 -4.61
N ALA A 128 -2.24 9.17 -4.40
CA ALA A 128 -1.54 9.89 -3.32
C ALA A 128 -0.06 9.46 -3.30
N SER A 129 0.51 9.21 -2.12
CA SER A 129 1.91 8.81 -1.97
C SER A 129 2.23 7.38 -2.45
N ILE A 130 1.23 6.56 -2.77
CA ILE A 130 1.48 5.20 -3.31
C ILE A 130 2.26 5.25 -4.63
N ILE A 131 2.15 6.36 -5.40
CA ILE A 131 2.92 6.55 -6.63
C ILE A 131 4.44 6.44 -6.40
N LYS A 132 4.94 6.73 -5.20
CA LYS A 132 6.36 6.69 -4.83
C LYS A 132 6.95 5.28 -4.93
N LEU A 133 6.14 4.22 -4.77
CA LEU A 133 6.58 2.85 -4.99
C LEU A 133 6.99 2.62 -6.47
N PHE A 134 6.27 3.18 -7.41
CA PHE A 134 6.57 3.07 -8.83
C PHE A 134 7.76 3.97 -9.23
N ILE A 135 7.87 5.15 -8.63
CA ILE A 135 9.04 6.02 -8.81
C ILE A 135 10.31 5.31 -8.30
N MET A 136 10.23 4.65 -7.14
CA MET A 136 11.33 3.85 -6.60
C MET A 136 11.72 2.71 -7.55
N GLN A 137 10.76 2.00 -8.13
CA GLN A 137 11.06 0.98 -9.13
C GLN A 137 11.81 1.57 -10.32
N VAL A 138 11.39 2.73 -10.84
CA VAL A 138 12.09 3.41 -11.95
C VAL A 138 13.51 3.79 -11.55
N LEU A 139 13.72 4.32 -10.35
CA LEU A 139 15.04 4.65 -9.82
C LEU A 139 15.95 3.41 -9.78
N LEU A 140 15.45 2.29 -9.27
CA LEU A 140 16.19 1.03 -9.19
C LEU A 140 16.55 0.45 -10.58
N GLU A 141 15.67 0.61 -11.56
CA GLU A 141 15.95 0.24 -12.95
C GLU A 141 17.13 1.05 -13.54
N GLU A 142 17.19 2.36 -13.24
CA GLU A 142 18.26 3.23 -13.70
C GLU A 142 19.60 2.94 -13.00
N ILE A 143 19.55 2.62 -11.69
CA ILE A 143 20.73 2.20 -10.92
C ILE A 143 21.23 0.84 -11.42
N LYS A 144 20.36 -0.14 -11.61
CA LYS A 144 20.73 -1.45 -12.15
C LYS A 144 21.38 -1.34 -13.53
N ALA A 145 20.96 -0.39 -14.32
CA ALA A 145 21.52 -0.12 -15.63
C ALA A 145 22.80 0.74 -15.59
N GLU A 146 23.31 1.06 -14.39
CA GLU A 146 24.51 1.87 -14.14
C GLU A 146 24.44 3.27 -14.78
N ARG A 147 23.23 3.81 -15.04
CA ARG A 147 23.04 5.16 -15.57
C ARG A 147 23.08 6.24 -14.50
N ILE A 148 22.78 5.86 -13.27
CA ILE A 148 22.85 6.69 -12.07
C ILE A 148 23.41 5.86 -10.91
N SER A 149 23.91 6.53 -9.86
CA SER A 149 24.50 5.90 -8.70
C SER A 149 23.81 6.37 -7.41
N TRP A 150 23.75 5.51 -6.40
CA TRP A 150 23.26 5.84 -5.07
C TRP A 150 24.01 7.02 -4.44
N GLN A 151 25.32 7.12 -4.71
CA GLN A 151 26.22 8.13 -4.16
C GLN A 151 26.18 9.47 -4.92
N GLU A 152 25.38 9.55 -5.98
CA GLU A 152 25.23 10.81 -6.71
C GLU A 152 24.57 11.85 -5.79
N MET A 153 25.20 13.03 -5.70
CA MET A 153 24.74 14.12 -4.83
C MET A 153 23.84 15.07 -5.60
N ILE A 154 22.69 15.38 -5.03
CA ILE A 154 21.74 16.37 -5.52
C ILE A 154 21.64 17.49 -4.51
N THR A 155 21.85 18.72 -4.95
CA THR A 155 21.71 19.92 -4.11
C THR A 155 20.28 20.41 -4.20
N MET A 156 19.58 20.43 -3.06
CA MET A 156 18.22 20.96 -2.94
C MET A 156 18.27 22.48 -2.86
N MET A 157 17.60 23.15 -3.77
CA MET A 157 17.48 24.60 -3.77
C MET A 157 16.16 25.03 -3.11
N ALA A 158 16.00 26.33 -2.81
CA ALA A 158 14.80 26.83 -2.16
C ALA A 158 13.53 26.61 -3.02
N GLU A 159 13.64 26.66 -4.32
CA GLU A 159 12.56 26.43 -5.28
C GLU A 159 12.11 24.97 -5.36
N ASP A 160 12.94 24.03 -4.93
CA ASP A 160 12.61 22.59 -4.92
C ASP A 160 11.72 22.24 -3.73
N GLN A 161 11.74 23.07 -2.68
CA GLN A 161 11.03 22.77 -1.45
C GLN A 161 9.51 22.87 -1.63
N VAL A 162 8.84 21.75 -1.34
CA VAL A 162 7.38 21.69 -1.33
C VAL A 162 6.89 21.18 0.02
N GLY A 163 5.71 21.64 0.41
CA GLY A 163 5.11 21.29 1.70
C GLY A 163 4.46 19.91 1.73
N GLY A 164 3.63 19.70 2.74
CA GLY A 164 2.87 18.47 2.96
C GLY A 164 3.58 17.53 3.91
N THR A 165 4.20 16.48 3.42
CA THR A 165 4.91 15.47 4.23
C THR A 165 6.41 15.45 3.94
N GLY A 166 7.19 15.02 4.93
CA GLY A 166 8.64 14.84 4.84
C GLY A 166 9.45 15.90 5.58
N ASN A 167 10.74 15.65 5.70
CA ASN A 167 11.68 16.46 6.46
C ASN A 167 12.31 17.59 5.64
N LEU A 168 12.46 17.39 4.32
CA LEU A 168 13.17 18.32 3.45
C LEU A 168 12.43 19.66 3.27
N GLN A 169 11.12 19.71 3.51
CA GLN A 169 10.37 20.96 3.48
C GLN A 169 10.87 22.02 4.48
N ALA A 170 11.55 21.60 5.54
CA ALA A 170 12.10 22.47 6.58
C ALA A 170 13.64 22.47 6.62
N ALA A 171 14.28 21.77 5.70
CA ALA A 171 15.74 21.72 5.62
C ALA A 171 16.33 23.01 5.04
N GLU A 172 17.61 23.25 5.26
CA GLU A 172 18.28 24.46 4.76
C GLU A 172 18.53 24.34 3.24
N PRO A 173 18.07 25.29 2.41
CA PRO A 173 18.38 25.33 0.98
C PRO A 173 19.89 25.35 0.74
N GLY A 174 20.35 24.70 -0.33
CA GLY A 174 21.76 24.51 -0.62
C GLY A 174 22.35 23.24 0.01
N THR A 175 21.59 22.52 0.81
CA THR A 175 21.99 21.21 1.34
C THR A 175 22.01 20.16 0.22
N SER A 176 23.07 19.33 0.19
CA SER A 176 23.19 18.24 -0.78
C SER A 176 22.89 16.90 -0.12
N TYR A 177 22.11 16.08 -0.80
CA TYR A 177 21.70 14.73 -0.38
C TYR A 177 22.16 13.71 -1.41
N SER A 178 22.56 12.53 -0.98
CA SER A 178 22.75 11.42 -1.91
C SER A 178 21.39 10.92 -2.46
N LEU A 179 21.40 10.27 -3.62
CA LEU A 179 20.18 9.63 -4.12
C LEU A 179 19.65 8.56 -3.16
N GLU A 180 20.53 7.91 -2.40
CA GLU A 180 20.16 6.97 -1.35
C GLU A 180 19.37 7.67 -0.23
N ASP A 181 19.88 8.80 0.28
CA ASP A 181 19.18 9.59 1.31
C ASP A 181 17.82 10.07 0.80
N LEU A 182 17.76 10.59 -0.43
CA LEU A 182 16.50 11.03 -1.03
C LEU A 182 15.49 9.88 -1.18
N ALA A 183 15.94 8.69 -1.57
CA ALA A 183 15.08 7.52 -1.70
C ALA A 183 14.55 7.04 -0.33
N LEU A 184 15.38 7.09 0.71
CA LEU A 184 14.98 6.82 2.09
C LEU A 184 13.94 7.84 2.57
N GLU A 185 14.19 9.14 2.40
CA GLU A 185 13.23 10.19 2.78
C GLU A 185 11.89 10.03 2.03
N MET A 186 11.95 9.74 0.73
CA MET A 186 10.75 9.49 -0.08
C MET A 186 9.92 8.33 0.47
N LEU A 187 10.54 7.22 0.85
CA LEU A 187 9.83 6.00 1.25
C LEU A 187 9.45 5.98 2.73
N ILE A 188 10.34 6.45 3.62
CA ILE A 188 10.13 6.36 5.08
C ILE A 188 9.26 7.50 5.57
N HIS A 189 9.57 8.73 5.14
CA HIS A 189 8.87 9.93 5.59
C HIS A 189 7.85 10.44 4.58
N SER A 190 7.69 9.72 3.47
CA SER A 190 6.82 10.15 2.36
C SER A 190 7.17 11.56 1.87
N ASP A 191 8.46 11.94 1.89
CA ASP A 191 8.93 13.28 1.60
C ASP A 191 8.60 13.70 0.16
N ASN A 192 7.92 14.82 0.01
CA ASN A 192 7.47 15.31 -1.29
C ASN A 192 8.60 16.01 -2.05
N THR A 193 9.47 16.74 -1.36
CA THR A 193 10.62 17.40 -1.94
C THR A 193 11.61 16.36 -2.48
N ALA A 194 11.96 15.35 -1.67
CA ALA A 194 12.82 14.24 -2.11
C ALA A 194 12.23 13.52 -3.32
N THR A 195 10.91 13.29 -3.33
CA THR A 195 10.22 12.67 -4.47
C THR A 195 10.39 13.48 -5.76
N ASN A 196 10.20 14.81 -5.68
CA ASN A 196 10.31 15.68 -6.85
C ASN A 196 11.74 15.77 -7.37
N LEU A 197 12.74 15.84 -6.47
CA LEU A 197 14.17 15.80 -6.83
C LEU A 197 14.54 14.49 -7.55
N ILE A 198 14.02 13.36 -7.08
CA ILE A 198 14.22 12.06 -7.75
C ILE A 198 13.56 12.06 -9.15
N ILE A 199 12.32 12.55 -9.27
CA ILE A 199 11.62 12.64 -10.57
C ILE A 199 12.44 13.49 -11.54
N GLU A 200 12.95 14.64 -11.10
CA GLU A 200 13.77 15.53 -11.93
C GLU A 200 15.06 14.84 -12.37
N ARG A 201 15.77 14.19 -11.44
CA ARG A 201 16.99 13.42 -11.75
C ARG A 201 16.74 12.28 -12.74
N LEU A 202 15.56 11.69 -12.72
CA LEU A 202 15.12 10.65 -13.68
C LEU A 202 14.70 11.20 -15.04
N GLY A 203 14.84 12.51 -15.28
CA GLY A 203 14.50 13.17 -16.55
C GLY A 203 13.10 13.78 -16.59
N GLY A 204 12.48 13.98 -15.44
CA GLY A 204 11.19 14.64 -15.28
C GLY A 204 9.98 13.72 -15.45
N LEU A 205 8.80 14.30 -15.28
CA LEU A 205 7.52 13.58 -15.28
C LEU A 205 7.34 12.68 -16.51
N SER A 206 7.64 13.21 -17.69
CA SER A 206 7.40 12.49 -18.96
C SER A 206 8.30 11.25 -19.08
N ALA A 207 9.57 11.36 -18.66
CA ALA A 207 10.51 10.24 -18.69
C ALA A 207 10.10 9.14 -17.70
N VAL A 208 9.77 9.53 -16.48
CA VAL A 208 9.31 8.59 -15.44
C VAL A 208 8.00 7.92 -15.86
N GLN A 209 7.03 8.67 -16.37
CA GLN A 209 5.77 8.13 -16.87
C GLN A 209 5.97 7.15 -18.05
N ALA A 210 6.82 7.50 -19.00
CA ALA A 210 7.13 6.60 -20.12
C ALA A 210 7.78 5.29 -19.63
N LYS A 211 8.66 5.37 -18.64
CA LYS A 211 9.28 4.19 -18.02
C LYS A 211 8.23 3.33 -17.28
N ILE A 212 7.35 3.92 -16.48
CA ILE A 212 6.24 3.23 -15.82
C ILE A 212 5.40 2.45 -16.84
N GLN A 213 5.02 3.09 -17.96
CA GLN A 213 4.28 2.43 -19.01
C GLN A 213 5.07 1.28 -19.67
N SER A 214 6.37 1.46 -19.90
CA SER A 214 7.23 0.42 -20.48
C SER A 214 7.37 -0.81 -19.58
N LEU A 215 7.20 -0.65 -18.26
CA LEU A 215 7.17 -1.74 -17.28
C LEU A 215 5.83 -2.49 -17.24
N GLY A 216 4.84 -2.06 -18.05
CA GLY A 216 3.57 -2.73 -18.23
C GLY A 216 2.42 -2.18 -17.37
N TYR A 217 2.63 -1.12 -16.59
CA TYR A 217 1.59 -0.48 -15.80
C TYR A 217 0.70 0.40 -16.69
N GLN A 218 -0.59 0.16 -16.68
CA GLN A 218 -1.58 0.87 -17.50
C GLN A 218 -2.48 1.80 -16.69
N ASP A 219 -2.76 1.44 -15.44
CA ASP A 219 -3.57 2.22 -14.51
C ASP A 219 -2.72 3.28 -13.79
N THR A 220 -1.42 3.01 -13.61
CA THR A 220 -0.50 3.92 -12.92
C THR A 220 -0.04 5.05 -13.84
N ARG A 221 -0.32 6.27 -13.42
CA ARG A 221 -0.04 7.49 -14.18
C ARG A 221 0.54 8.54 -13.27
N LEU A 222 1.76 8.99 -13.59
CA LEU A 222 2.43 10.12 -12.96
C LEU A 222 2.21 11.35 -13.85
N GLN A 223 1.25 12.21 -13.48
CA GLN A 223 0.81 13.35 -14.30
C GLN A 223 1.20 14.71 -13.71
N ARG A 224 1.62 14.75 -12.45
CA ARG A 224 2.06 15.95 -11.76
C ARG A 224 3.14 15.64 -10.72
N LEU A 225 3.91 16.65 -10.38
CA LEU A 225 4.81 16.62 -9.22
C LEU A 225 4.01 16.57 -7.91
N MET A 226 4.69 16.21 -6.83
CA MET A 226 4.11 16.29 -5.50
C MET A 226 3.83 17.76 -5.16
N MET A 227 2.67 18.01 -4.59
CA MET A 227 2.21 19.34 -4.17
C MET A 227 2.08 20.41 -5.28
N ASP A 228 2.06 20.01 -6.55
CA ASP A 228 1.79 20.92 -7.69
C ASP A 228 0.34 21.39 -7.68
N GLN A 229 0.10 22.56 -7.04
CA GLN A 229 -1.23 23.14 -6.87
C GLN A 229 -1.85 23.57 -8.20
N VAL A 230 -1.04 24.00 -9.16
CA VAL A 230 -1.51 24.40 -10.49
C VAL A 230 -2.06 23.20 -11.23
N ALA A 231 -1.29 22.11 -11.28
CA ALA A 231 -1.73 20.87 -11.90
C ALA A 231 -2.99 20.30 -11.24
N ILE A 232 -3.08 20.36 -9.91
CA ILE A 232 -4.26 19.91 -9.15
C ILE A 232 -5.49 20.74 -9.54
N ALA A 233 -5.36 22.05 -9.62
CA ALA A 233 -6.46 22.96 -10.00
C ALA A 233 -6.93 22.72 -11.44
N GLU A 234 -6.03 22.29 -12.33
CA GLU A 234 -6.33 21.87 -13.71
C GLU A 234 -6.90 20.45 -13.81
N GLY A 235 -7.10 19.76 -12.69
CA GLY A 235 -7.63 18.39 -12.65
C GLY A 235 -6.61 17.30 -13.01
N ARG A 236 -5.32 17.64 -13.14
CA ARG A 236 -4.25 16.65 -13.31
C ARG A 236 -3.95 15.98 -11.98
N GLU A 237 -3.99 14.65 -11.96
CA GLU A 237 -3.81 13.87 -10.73
C GLU A 237 -2.96 12.64 -11.01
N ASN A 238 -2.27 12.14 -9.99
CA ASN A 238 -1.55 10.88 -10.07
C ASN A 238 -2.50 9.73 -9.75
N PHE A 239 -2.44 8.65 -10.52
CA PHE A 239 -3.33 7.50 -10.39
C PHE A 239 -2.54 6.20 -10.26
N THR A 240 -3.17 5.21 -9.63
CA THR A 240 -2.77 3.80 -9.66
C THR A 240 -3.98 2.92 -9.39
N SER A 241 -3.82 1.59 -9.39
CA SER A 241 -4.87 0.64 -9.00
C SER A 241 -4.38 -0.33 -7.93
N ALA A 242 -5.30 -0.84 -7.13
CA ALA A 242 -4.99 -1.87 -6.13
C ALA A 242 -4.33 -3.10 -6.77
N ARG A 243 -4.72 -3.42 -8.01
CA ARG A 243 -4.13 -4.51 -8.80
C ARG A 243 -2.65 -4.25 -9.07
N GLU A 244 -2.29 -3.09 -9.61
CA GLU A 244 -0.91 -2.81 -10.00
C GLU A 244 0.01 -2.66 -8.79
N VAL A 245 -0.48 -2.06 -7.71
CA VAL A 245 0.24 -2.03 -6.42
C VAL A 245 0.47 -3.43 -5.88
N GLY A 246 -0.56 -4.28 -5.84
CA GLY A 246 -0.44 -5.66 -5.38
C GLY A 246 0.53 -6.49 -6.24
N GLN A 247 0.50 -6.31 -7.55
CA GLN A 247 1.43 -7.00 -8.47
C GLN A 247 2.88 -6.51 -8.29
N LEU A 248 3.10 -5.20 -8.09
CA LEU A 248 4.42 -4.66 -7.77
C LEU A 248 4.96 -5.30 -6.50
N LEU A 249 4.19 -5.29 -5.41
CA LEU A 249 4.59 -5.84 -4.12
C LEU A 249 4.83 -7.36 -4.19
N ALA A 250 4.01 -8.10 -4.94
CA ALA A 250 4.20 -9.53 -5.13
C ALA A 250 5.52 -9.84 -5.86
N LYS A 251 5.83 -9.10 -6.94
CA LYS A 251 7.10 -9.22 -7.65
C LYS A 251 8.28 -8.82 -6.77
N LEU A 252 8.16 -7.73 -6.03
CA LEU A 252 9.18 -7.26 -5.09
C LEU A 252 9.51 -8.32 -4.05
N TYR A 253 8.49 -8.89 -3.40
CA TYR A 253 8.68 -9.97 -2.43
C TYR A 253 9.37 -11.20 -3.01
N GLN A 254 9.15 -11.50 -4.28
CA GLN A 254 9.77 -12.62 -4.99
C GLN A 254 11.14 -12.29 -5.59
N HIS A 255 11.66 -11.08 -5.42
CA HIS A 255 12.87 -10.58 -6.08
C HIS A 255 12.82 -10.67 -7.62
N LYS A 256 11.63 -10.37 -8.18
CA LYS A 256 11.33 -10.39 -9.61
C LYS A 256 10.85 -9.04 -10.16
N LEU A 257 10.95 -7.98 -9.37
CA LEU A 257 10.50 -6.65 -9.76
C LEU A 257 11.54 -5.98 -10.68
N VAL A 258 12.76 -5.82 -10.19
CA VAL A 258 13.92 -5.26 -10.90
C VAL A 258 15.04 -6.28 -10.96
N GLY A 259 15.37 -6.90 -9.83
CA GLY A 259 16.40 -7.92 -9.67
C GLY A 259 16.69 -8.15 -8.20
N GLN A 260 17.34 -9.27 -7.90
CA GLN A 260 17.51 -9.74 -6.51
C GLN A 260 18.16 -8.69 -5.60
N GLU A 261 19.20 -8.03 -6.06
CA GLU A 261 19.92 -7.01 -5.29
C GLU A 261 19.06 -5.75 -5.09
N GLN A 262 18.50 -5.20 -6.16
CA GLN A 262 17.69 -3.98 -6.14
C GLN A 262 16.40 -4.18 -5.34
N ASP A 263 15.78 -5.32 -5.49
CA ASP A 263 14.55 -5.66 -4.77
C ASP A 263 14.83 -5.85 -3.28
N GLN A 264 16.01 -6.38 -2.90
CA GLN A 264 16.41 -6.46 -1.50
C GLN A 264 16.62 -5.07 -0.90
N ILE A 265 17.28 -4.17 -1.61
CA ILE A 265 17.44 -2.76 -1.17
C ILE A 265 16.08 -2.10 -0.96
N PHE A 266 15.15 -2.30 -1.89
CA PHE A 266 13.80 -1.76 -1.75
C PHE A 266 13.08 -2.30 -0.50
N LEU A 267 13.16 -3.62 -0.28
CA LEU A 267 12.59 -4.25 0.92
C LEU A 267 13.23 -3.72 2.21
N ASP A 268 14.55 -3.53 2.21
CA ASP A 268 15.30 -3.01 3.36
C ASP A 268 14.91 -1.55 3.67
N PHE A 269 14.64 -0.74 2.64
CA PHE A 269 14.13 0.63 2.82
C PHE A 269 12.71 0.61 3.41
N LEU A 270 11.81 -0.21 2.85
CA LEU A 270 10.45 -0.35 3.38
C LEU A 270 10.42 -0.89 4.82
N ALA A 271 11.39 -1.76 5.19
CA ALA A 271 11.49 -2.30 6.55
C ALA A 271 11.88 -1.26 7.60
N GLN A 272 12.43 -0.11 7.20
CA GLN A 272 12.77 1.00 8.08
C GLN A 272 11.57 1.91 8.38
N GLN A 273 10.43 1.71 7.72
CA GLN A 273 9.21 2.45 8.02
C GLN A 273 8.79 2.18 9.47
N THR A 274 8.78 3.22 10.31
CA THR A 274 8.49 3.14 11.75
C THR A 274 7.08 3.60 12.10
N ASP A 275 6.39 4.28 11.18
CA ASP A 275 5.02 4.70 11.41
C ASP A 275 4.10 3.48 11.42
N ARG A 276 3.71 3.09 12.64
CA ARG A 276 2.83 1.95 12.91
C ARG A 276 1.44 2.41 13.39
N GLN A 277 1.12 3.67 13.23
CA GLN A 277 -0.16 4.23 13.63
C GLN A 277 -1.16 4.03 12.48
N GLY A 278 -1.82 2.89 12.47
CA GLY A 278 -2.94 2.54 11.63
C GLY A 278 -4.00 1.81 12.43
#